data_d6324b8b0c9bfcd8f7685a398fc5ffa5
#
_entry.id   d6324b8b0c9bfcd8f7685a398fc5ffa5
#
_cell.length_a   1.000
_cell.length_b   1.000
_cell.length_c   1.000
_cell.angle_alpha   90.00
_cell.angle_beta   90.00
_cell.angle_gamma   90.00
#
_symmetry.space_group_name_H-M   'P 1'
#
loop_
_entity.id
_entity.type
_entity.pdbx_description
1 polymer ?
#
loop_
_entity_poly.entity_id
_entity_poly.type
_entity_poly.pdbx_seq_one_letter_code
_entity_poly.pdbx_strand_id
1 'polypeptide(L)'
;MKTTFAVAAVAALIAASAPAKAESLVFSSWGGTTQDAQKAAWASRFTTDTGTPVVQDGPTDYGKLKAMVEAGQVSWDVVDVEGDYAAQAGKNGQLEKLDFSVIDKSKLDPRFVTDYSVGSFYYSFVVGCNADAVSACPKTWADLFDTAKFPGKRTFYKWSAPGVIEAALLADGVAADNLYPLDLDRAFKKLDTIKSDIIWWSGGAQSQQLLASAEAPFGSLWNGRMTALAKSGVKAETSWEQNITAADSLVVPKGAPNLKAAMKFIALATSAEAQAAFAKETGYAPTNIESAKLMDPETAKTLPDQQTASQVNADMAYWADNRDAIGERWYAWQAK
;
A
#
# COMPACT_ATOMS: atom_id res chain seq x y z
N MET A 1 -38.02 -78.45 24.63
CA MET A 1 -37.73 -77.63 23.51
C MET A 1 -37.97 -76.16 23.96
N LYS A 2 -36.90 -75.40 24.17
CA LYS A 2 -36.94 -74.01 24.56
C LYS A 2 -36.33 -73.17 23.39
N THR A 3 -37.14 -72.42 22.68
CA THR A 3 -36.75 -71.58 21.55
C THR A 3 -36.38 -70.23 22.10
N THR A 4 -35.12 -69.78 21.96
CA THR A 4 -34.63 -68.47 22.33
C THR A 4 -34.65 -67.58 21.11
N PHE A 5 -35.43 -66.49 21.16
CA PHE A 5 -35.40 -65.45 20.14
C PHE A 5 -34.29 -64.45 20.48
N ALA A 6 -33.35 -64.22 19.53
CA ALA A 6 -32.34 -63.19 19.61
C ALA A 6 -32.89 -61.95 18.89
N VAL A 7 -33.04 -60.86 19.62
CA VAL A 7 -33.36 -59.51 19.07
C VAL A 7 -32.06 -58.83 18.71
N ALA A 8 -31.82 -58.60 17.41
CA ALA A 8 -30.71 -57.79 16.94
C ALA A 8 -31.08 -56.30 16.95
N ALA A 9 -30.45 -55.54 17.83
CA ALA A 9 -30.59 -54.09 17.86
C ALA A 9 -29.64 -53.46 16.82
N VAL A 10 -30.20 -52.85 15.76
CA VAL A 10 -29.46 -52.06 14.80
C VAL A 10 -29.32 -50.63 15.35
N ALA A 11 -28.12 -50.29 15.85
CA ALA A 11 -27.78 -48.90 16.23
C ALA A 11 -27.42 -48.11 14.97
N ALA A 12 -28.30 -47.24 14.54
CA ALA A 12 -28.00 -46.26 13.47
C ALA A 12 -27.10 -45.16 14.03
N LEU A 13 -25.83 -45.15 13.64
CA LEU A 13 -24.92 -44.00 13.86
C LEU A 13 -25.36 -42.86 12.97
N ILE A 14 -26.03 -41.86 13.54
CA ILE A 14 -26.22 -40.56 12.93
C ILE A 14 -24.89 -39.82 13.11
N ALA A 15 -24.04 -39.83 12.09
CA ALA A 15 -22.89 -38.96 12.03
C ALA A 15 -23.39 -37.49 11.89
N ALA A 16 -23.44 -36.77 13.00
CA ALA A 16 -23.65 -35.37 13.00
C ALA A 16 -22.44 -34.71 12.28
N SER A 17 -22.58 -34.34 11.02
CA SER A 17 -21.62 -33.49 10.35
C SER A 17 -21.62 -32.15 11.07
N ALA A 18 -20.62 -31.91 11.91
CA ALA A 18 -20.36 -30.57 12.42
C ALA A 18 -20.21 -29.64 11.21
N PRO A 19 -20.82 -28.45 11.21
CA PRO A 19 -20.59 -27.49 10.14
C PRO A 19 -19.09 -27.24 10.05
N ALA A 20 -18.47 -27.52 8.92
CA ALA A 20 -17.10 -27.13 8.67
C ALA A 20 -17.02 -25.63 8.92
N LYS A 21 -16.20 -25.25 9.91
CA LYS A 21 -15.95 -23.84 10.22
C LYS A 21 -15.42 -23.26 8.90
N ALA A 22 -16.13 -22.29 8.35
CA ALA A 22 -15.68 -21.61 7.13
C ALA A 22 -14.25 -21.11 7.39
N GLU A 23 -13.29 -21.63 6.62
CA GLU A 23 -11.90 -21.17 6.72
C GLU A 23 -11.89 -19.67 6.47
N SER A 24 -11.33 -18.90 7.41
CA SER A 24 -11.23 -17.46 7.29
C SER A 24 -10.07 -17.09 6.37
N LEU A 25 -10.27 -16.12 5.50
CA LEU A 25 -9.20 -15.52 4.71
C LEU A 25 -8.42 -14.52 5.57
N VAL A 26 -7.10 -14.56 5.55
CA VAL A 26 -6.25 -13.60 6.26
C VAL A 26 -5.72 -12.57 5.26
N PHE A 27 -6.09 -11.32 5.45
CA PHE A 27 -5.63 -10.17 4.66
C PHE A 27 -4.68 -9.29 5.49
N SER A 28 -3.44 -9.13 5.05
CA SER A 28 -2.46 -8.25 5.67
C SER A 28 -2.28 -6.97 4.84
N SER A 29 -2.26 -5.81 5.53
CA SER A 29 -2.10 -4.49 4.92
C SER A 29 -1.42 -3.50 5.88
N TRP A 30 -1.45 -2.22 5.54
CA TRP A 30 -0.64 -1.14 6.12
C TRP A 30 -1.13 -0.56 7.46
N GLY A 31 -2.24 -1.04 7.97
CA GLY A 31 -2.87 -0.50 9.19
C GLY A 31 -3.51 0.88 9.02
N GLY A 32 -4.09 1.37 10.11
CA GLY A 32 -4.73 2.69 10.18
C GLY A 32 -5.84 2.90 9.16
N THR A 33 -6.09 4.17 8.80
CA THR A 33 -7.21 4.55 7.92
C THR A 33 -7.21 3.86 6.56
N THR A 34 -6.06 3.47 6.03
CA THR A 34 -5.98 2.72 4.76
C THR A 34 -6.57 1.33 4.91
N GLN A 35 -6.15 0.59 5.93
CA GLN A 35 -6.67 -0.76 6.17
C GLN A 35 -8.13 -0.74 6.63
N ASP A 36 -8.55 0.27 7.36
CA ASP A 36 -9.97 0.46 7.74
C ASP A 36 -10.84 0.67 6.49
N ALA A 37 -10.38 1.46 5.53
CA ALA A 37 -11.07 1.65 4.26
C ALA A 37 -11.10 0.36 3.40
N GLN A 38 -10.00 -0.40 3.35
CA GLN A 38 -9.96 -1.71 2.69
C GLN A 38 -10.90 -2.71 3.37
N LYS A 39 -10.95 -2.71 4.69
CA LYS A 39 -11.92 -3.53 5.44
C LYS A 39 -13.35 -3.18 5.05
N ALA A 40 -13.69 -1.90 5.00
CA ALA A 40 -15.04 -1.45 4.67
C ALA A 40 -15.41 -1.74 3.21
N ALA A 41 -14.53 -1.38 2.26
CA ALA A 41 -14.82 -1.47 0.83
C ALA A 41 -14.66 -2.89 0.27
N TRP A 42 -13.76 -3.71 0.82
CA TRP A 42 -13.40 -5.03 0.28
C TRP A 42 -13.76 -6.17 1.23
N ALA A 43 -13.19 -6.20 2.43
CA ALA A 43 -13.27 -7.36 3.33
C ALA A 43 -14.70 -7.62 3.85
N SER A 44 -15.41 -6.56 4.26
CA SER A 44 -16.79 -6.67 4.72
C SER A 44 -17.72 -7.11 3.60
N ARG A 45 -17.53 -6.58 2.39
CA ARG A 45 -18.29 -6.96 1.21
C ARG A 45 -18.01 -8.42 0.84
N PHE A 46 -16.74 -8.84 0.81
CA PHE A 46 -16.37 -10.22 0.54
C PHE A 46 -17.01 -11.19 1.52
N THR A 47 -16.98 -10.87 2.82
CA THR A 47 -17.65 -11.68 3.85
C THR A 47 -19.15 -11.78 3.60
N THR A 48 -19.81 -10.66 3.24
CA THR A 48 -21.24 -10.65 2.94
C THR A 48 -21.57 -11.48 1.71
N ASP A 49 -20.80 -11.36 0.64
CA ASP A 49 -21.08 -11.99 -0.65
C ASP A 49 -20.76 -13.50 -0.66
N THR A 50 -19.77 -13.93 0.14
CA THR A 50 -19.28 -15.33 0.10
C THR A 50 -19.52 -16.13 1.37
N GLY A 51 -19.85 -15.49 2.48
CA GLY A 51 -19.91 -16.10 3.81
C GLY A 51 -18.54 -16.41 4.42
N THR A 52 -17.43 -16.11 3.74
CA THR A 52 -16.07 -16.33 4.23
C THR A 52 -15.59 -15.13 5.04
N PRO A 53 -15.31 -15.29 6.35
CA PRO A 53 -14.80 -14.20 7.16
C PRO A 53 -13.42 -13.74 6.69
N VAL A 54 -13.15 -12.43 6.70
CA VAL A 54 -11.82 -11.87 6.42
C VAL A 54 -11.20 -11.35 7.72
N VAL A 55 -10.14 -12.01 8.16
CA VAL A 55 -9.33 -11.59 9.32
C VAL A 55 -8.30 -10.57 8.85
N GLN A 56 -8.22 -9.45 9.56
CA GLN A 56 -7.22 -8.42 9.28
C GLN A 56 -5.94 -8.71 10.06
N ASP A 57 -4.77 -8.63 9.40
CA ASP A 57 -3.44 -8.60 10.01
C ASP A 57 -2.66 -7.36 9.49
N GLY A 58 -1.66 -6.94 10.22
CA GLY A 58 -0.85 -5.77 9.85
C GLY A 58 -0.07 -5.17 11.02
N PRO A 59 0.81 -4.23 10.74
CA PRO A 59 1.17 -3.77 9.40
C PRO A 59 1.91 -4.83 8.58
N THR A 60 1.88 -4.71 7.24
CA THR A 60 2.65 -5.57 6.34
C THR A 60 4.14 -5.53 6.71
N ASP A 61 4.74 -6.70 6.81
CA ASP A 61 6.15 -6.92 7.15
C ASP A 61 6.77 -7.90 6.15
N TYR A 62 7.71 -7.41 5.34
CA TYR A 62 8.36 -8.21 4.30
C TYR A 62 9.28 -9.30 4.86
N GLY A 63 9.90 -9.05 6.02
CA GLY A 63 10.71 -10.05 6.71
C GLY A 63 9.86 -11.22 7.19
N LYS A 64 8.69 -10.92 7.79
CA LYS A 64 7.70 -11.92 8.21
C LYS A 64 7.16 -12.72 7.01
N LEU A 65 6.80 -12.03 5.91
CA LEU A 65 6.33 -12.68 4.70
C LEU A 65 7.38 -13.67 4.16
N LYS A 66 8.61 -13.21 3.99
CA LYS A 66 9.74 -14.04 3.53
C LYS A 66 9.96 -15.23 4.44
N ALA A 67 10.03 -15.03 5.75
CA ALA A 67 10.25 -16.09 6.73
C ALA A 67 9.14 -17.16 6.71
N MET A 68 7.87 -16.76 6.59
CA MET A 68 6.74 -17.69 6.48
C MET A 68 6.83 -18.55 5.22
N VAL A 69 7.18 -17.95 4.08
CA VAL A 69 7.33 -18.67 2.80
C VAL A 69 8.51 -19.64 2.86
N GLU A 70 9.67 -19.20 3.34
CA GLU A 70 10.87 -20.04 3.49
C GLU A 70 10.65 -21.21 4.44
N ALA A 71 9.90 -21.01 5.52
CA ALA A 71 9.55 -22.07 6.48
C ALA A 71 8.42 -22.99 5.99
N GLY A 72 7.73 -22.65 4.91
CA GLY A 72 6.53 -23.37 4.46
C GLY A 72 5.36 -23.31 5.46
N GLN A 73 5.30 -22.24 6.28
CA GLN A 73 4.29 -22.02 7.33
C GLN A 73 3.58 -20.68 7.10
N VAL A 74 2.92 -20.57 5.97
CA VAL A 74 2.25 -19.34 5.56
C VAL A 74 0.89 -19.21 6.25
N SER A 75 0.68 -18.09 6.92
CA SER A 75 -0.58 -17.76 7.61
C SER A 75 -1.35 -16.61 6.96
N TRP A 76 -0.78 -15.94 5.97
CA TRP A 76 -1.42 -14.88 5.20
C TRP A 76 -1.92 -15.41 3.85
N ASP A 77 -3.11 -15.00 3.45
CA ASP A 77 -3.69 -15.40 2.16
C ASP A 77 -3.52 -14.33 1.09
N VAL A 78 -3.77 -13.08 1.45
CA VAL A 78 -3.57 -11.92 0.58
C VAL A 78 -2.80 -10.86 1.34
N VAL A 79 -1.83 -10.25 0.67
CA VAL A 79 -1.02 -9.19 1.26
C VAL A 79 -1.00 -7.99 0.33
N ASP A 80 -1.19 -6.81 0.90
CA ASP A 80 -0.98 -5.53 0.23
C ASP A 80 0.47 -5.11 0.44
N VAL A 81 1.22 -4.94 -0.65
CA VAL A 81 2.66 -4.66 -0.65
C VAL A 81 2.99 -3.55 -1.65
N GLU A 82 4.13 -2.89 -1.48
CA GLU A 82 4.64 -1.97 -2.50
C GLU A 82 4.91 -2.72 -3.82
N GLY A 83 4.62 -2.08 -4.95
CA GLY A 83 4.68 -2.73 -6.26
C GLY A 83 6.09 -3.19 -6.68
N ASP A 84 7.14 -2.49 -6.26
CA ASP A 84 8.52 -2.90 -6.47
C ASP A 84 8.87 -4.17 -5.68
N TYR A 85 8.38 -4.27 -4.42
CA TYR A 85 8.50 -5.50 -3.64
C TYR A 85 7.72 -6.65 -4.29
N ALA A 86 6.49 -6.40 -4.76
CA ALA A 86 5.72 -7.42 -5.48
C ALA A 86 6.48 -7.97 -6.69
N ALA A 87 7.10 -7.09 -7.47
CA ALA A 87 7.90 -7.48 -8.63
C ALA A 87 9.14 -8.30 -8.24
N GLN A 88 9.87 -7.88 -7.21
CA GLN A 88 11.04 -8.61 -6.68
C GLN A 88 10.63 -9.98 -6.11
N ALA A 89 9.60 -10.02 -5.25
CA ALA A 89 9.14 -11.25 -4.61
C ALA A 89 8.60 -12.27 -5.63
N GLY A 90 7.94 -11.80 -6.70
CA GLY A 90 7.52 -12.64 -7.83
C GLY A 90 8.71 -13.28 -8.56
N LYS A 91 9.75 -12.50 -8.88
CA LYS A 91 11.01 -12.99 -9.48
C LYS A 91 11.70 -14.02 -8.60
N ASN A 92 11.64 -13.83 -7.27
CA ASN A 92 12.27 -14.69 -6.27
C ASN A 92 11.45 -15.95 -5.93
N GLY A 93 10.29 -16.17 -6.58
CA GLY A 93 9.44 -17.34 -6.33
C GLY A 93 8.73 -17.35 -4.98
N GLN A 94 8.59 -16.20 -4.34
CA GLN A 94 7.95 -16.04 -3.03
C GLN A 94 6.43 -15.88 -3.11
N LEU A 95 5.87 -15.73 -4.32
CA LEU A 95 4.46 -15.49 -4.57
C LEU A 95 3.83 -16.60 -5.41
N GLU A 96 2.53 -16.82 -5.22
CA GLU A 96 1.71 -17.63 -6.12
C GLU A 96 1.38 -16.84 -7.40
N LYS A 97 1.28 -17.55 -8.53
CA LYS A 97 0.71 -16.93 -9.75
C LYS A 97 -0.76 -16.63 -9.54
N LEU A 98 -1.19 -15.47 -10.01
CA LEU A 98 -2.60 -15.08 -9.98
C LEU A 98 -3.40 -15.83 -11.06
N ASP A 99 -4.63 -16.17 -10.71
CA ASP A 99 -5.57 -16.82 -11.63
C ASP A 99 -6.41 -15.77 -12.37
N PHE A 100 -5.97 -15.40 -13.57
CA PHE A 100 -6.69 -14.45 -14.43
C PHE A 100 -7.93 -15.03 -15.12
N SER A 101 -8.29 -16.27 -14.84
CA SER A 101 -9.64 -16.76 -15.15
C SER A 101 -10.68 -16.32 -14.12
N VAL A 102 -10.22 -15.92 -12.92
CA VAL A 102 -11.02 -15.41 -11.79
C VAL A 102 -10.92 -13.89 -11.70
N ILE A 103 -9.70 -13.32 -11.90
CA ILE A 103 -9.41 -11.89 -11.82
C ILE A 103 -9.48 -11.29 -13.22
N ASP A 104 -10.44 -10.38 -13.45
CA ASP A 104 -10.61 -9.72 -14.76
C ASP A 104 -9.56 -8.62 -14.97
N LYS A 105 -8.38 -9.02 -15.44
CA LYS A 105 -7.30 -8.07 -15.73
C LYS A 105 -7.59 -7.11 -16.88
N SER A 106 -8.61 -7.35 -17.72
CA SER A 106 -8.95 -6.46 -18.83
C SER A 106 -9.48 -5.09 -18.37
N LYS A 107 -9.88 -4.98 -17.11
CA LYS A 107 -10.36 -3.76 -16.45
C LYS A 107 -9.29 -3.08 -15.60
N LEU A 108 -8.12 -3.66 -15.48
CA LEU A 108 -7.04 -3.13 -14.66
C LEU A 108 -6.04 -2.36 -15.52
N ASP A 109 -5.45 -1.31 -14.97
CA ASP A 109 -4.36 -0.59 -15.61
C ASP A 109 -3.18 -1.55 -15.85
N PRO A 110 -2.76 -1.78 -17.11
CA PRO A 110 -1.73 -2.77 -17.42
C PRO A 110 -0.37 -2.46 -16.79
N ARG A 111 -0.11 -1.21 -16.38
CA ARG A 111 1.10 -0.83 -15.67
C ARG A 111 1.26 -1.57 -14.34
N PHE A 112 0.15 -1.98 -13.72
CA PHE A 112 0.10 -2.58 -12.39
C PHE A 112 -0.32 -4.05 -12.40
N VAL A 113 -0.17 -4.74 -13.54
CA VAL A 113 -0.53 -6.16 -13.68
C VAL A 113 0.70 -6.96 -14.07
N THR A 114 1.00 -7.99 -13.27
CA THR A 114 2.03 -9.00 -13.54
C THR A 114 1.44 -10.40 -13.39
N ASP A 115 2.21 -11.46 -13.65
CA ASP A 115 1.77 -12.84 -13.35
C ASP A 115 1.50 -13.08 -11.87
N TYR A 116 2.06 -12.27 -10.95
CA TYR A 116 2.07 -12.51 -9.50
C TYR A 116 1.36 -11.42 -8.70
N SER A 117 0.99 -10.32 -9.32
CA SER A 117 0.39 -9.16 -8.63
C SER A 117 -0.57 -8.40 -9.51
N VAL A 118 -1.53 -7.74 -8.87
CA VAL A 118 -2.37 -6.71 -9.48
C VAL A 118 -2.36 -5.48 -8.60
N GLY A 119 -2.47 -4.30 -9.19
CA GLY A 119 -2.51 -3.06 -8.43
C GLY A 119 -3.64 -3.04 -7.40
N SER A 120 -3.30 -2.73 -6.16
CA SER A 120 -4.23 -2.48 -5.07
C SER A 120 -4.82 -1.08 -5.19
N PHE A 121 -3.97 -0.11 -5.20
CA PHE A 121 -4.23 1.30 -5.47
C PHE A 121 -2.94 1.98 -5.90
N TYR A 122 -3.05 3.20 -6.42
CA TYR A 122 -1.87 3.94 -6.67
C TYR A 122 -1.90 5.31 -5.97
N TYR A 123 -0.74 5.79 -5.53
CA TYR A 123 -0.60 6.93 -4.65
C TYR A 123 0.56 7.85 -5.08
N SER A 124 0.57 9.04 -4.53
CA SER A 124 1.67 9.98 -4.72
C SER A 124 2.31 10.37 -3.39
N PHE A 125 3.63 10.41 -3.37
CA PHE A 125 4.33 11.26 -2.41
C PHE A 125 4.12 12.72 -2.83
N VAL A 126 3.70 13.52 -1.87
CA VAL A 126 3.39 14.93 -2.05
C VAL A 126 4.07 15.77 -0.99
N VAL A 127 4.28 17.03 -1.27
CA VAL A 127 4.65 18.00 -0.22
C VAL A 127 3.40 18.34 0.56
N GLY A 128 3.33 17.91 1.80
CA GLY A 128 2.24 18.17 2.73
C GLY A 128 2.60 19.21 3.77
N CYS A 129 1.62 19.99 4.21
CA CYS A 129 1.80 21.04 5.20
C CYS A 129 0.58 21.20 6.09
N ASN A 130 0.80 21.45 7.40
CA ASN A 130 -0.22 21.94 8.33
C ASN A 130 -0.21 23.47 8.31
N ALA A 131 -1.15 24.07 7.57
CA ALA A 131 -1.20 25.51 7.37
C ALA A 131 -1.61 26.32 8.62
N ASP A 132 -2.14 25.68 9.66
CA ASP A 132 -2.39 26.34 10.94
C ASP A 132 -1.12 26.49 11.80
N ALA A 133 -0.08 25.71 11.49
CA ALA A 133 1.16 25.67 12.28
C ALA A 133 2.28 26.58 11.73
N VAL A 134 2.14 27.07 10.50
CA VAL A 134 3.21 27.82 9.81
C VAL A 134 2.64 29.02 9.05
N SER A 135 3.49 30.01 8.82
CA SER A 135 3.11 31.24 8.07
C SER A 135 3.01 31.01 6.54
N ALA A 136 3.72 30.00 6.03
CA ALA A 136 3.72 29.64 4.62
C ALA A 136 4.05 28.16 4.45
N CYS A 137 3.39 27.51 3.50
CA CYS A 137 3.62 26.11 3.14
C CYS A 137 4.63 25.98 2.00
N PRO A 138 5.59 25.04 2.05
CA PRO A 138 6.44 24.70 0.92
C PRO A 138 5.58 24.14 -0.22
N LYS A 139 5.93 24.46 -1.47
CA LYS A 139 5.18 24.06 -2.64
C LYS A 139 5.95 23.09 -3.56
N THR A 140 7.26 23.03 -3.43
CA THR A 140 8.15 22.18 -4.23
C THR A 140 9.04 21.34 -3.33
N TRP A 141 9.65 20.30 -3.90
CA TRP A 141 10.70 19.57 -3.18
C TRP A 141 11.86 20.48 -2.78
N ALA A 142 12.26 21.44 -3.67
CA ALA A 142 13.29 22.40 -3.34
C ALA A 142 12.91 23.28 -2.13
N ASP A 143 11.66 23.76 -2.05
CA ASP A 143 11.16 24.48 -0.88
C ASP A 143 11.25 23.62 0.40
N LEU A 144 10.88 22.32 0.33
CA LEU A 144 10.93 21.43 1.49
C LEU A 144 12.34 21.22 2.02
N PHE A 145 13.37 21.39 1.18
CA PHE A 145 14.78 21.32 1.56
C PHE A 145 15.38 22.70 1.94
N ASP A 146 14.66 23.80 1.76
CA ASP A 146 15.10 25.16 2.11
C ASP A 146 14.73 25.49 3.58
N THR A 147 15.65 25.17 4.51
CA THR A 147 15.46 25.40 5.94
C THR A 147 15.52 26.89 6.32
N ALA A 148 16.09 27.74 5.48
CA ALA A 148 16.14 29.18 5.71
C ALA A 148 14.78 29.84 5.40
N LYS A 149 14.15 29.44 4.30
CA LYS A 149 12.83 29.93 3.90
C LYS A 149 11.70 29.27 4.68
N PHE A 150 11.83 27.98 5.00
CA PHE A 150 10.85 27.17 5.73
C PHE A 150 11.52 26.57 6.97
N PRO A 151 11.69 27.34 8.05
CA PRO A 151 12.33 26.85 9.28
C PRO A 151 11.44 25.85 10.01
N GLY A 152 12.07 24.88 10.71
CA GLY A 152 11.38 23.88 11.51
C GLY A 152 11.67 22.45 11.06
N LYS A 153 11.10 21.49 11.76
CA LYS A 153 11.24 20.06 11.42
C LYS A 153 10.40 19.70 10.21
N ARG A 154 10.88 18.72 9.47
CA ARG A 154 10.16 18.11 8.35
C ARG A 154 10.14 16.61 8.49
N THR A 155 9.13 15.96 7.94
CA THR A 155 9.01 14.50 8.06
C THR A 155 9.13 13.81 6.71
N PHE A 156 9.82 12.66 6.70
CA PHE A 156 10.05 11.83 5.54
C PHE A 156 9.86 10.36 5.88
N TYR A 157 9.58 9.53 4.86
CA TYR A 157 9.48 8.08 4.99
C TYR A 157 10.82 7.46 5.33
N LYS A 158 10.81 6.57 6.33
CA LYS A 158 12.02 5.98 6.89
C LYS A 158 12.62 4.87 6.03
N TRP A 159 11.76 4.10 5.38
CA TRP A 159 12.17 2.88 4.71
C TRP A 159 12.73 3.13 3.32
N SER A 160 13.59 2.22 2.85
CA SER A 160 14.11 2.21 1.49
C SER A 160 12.98 1.79 0.55
N ALA A 161 12.39 2.77 -0.14
CA ALA A 161 11.29 2.61 -1.08
C ALA A 161 11.28 3.82 -2.03
N PRO A 162 10.56 3.77 -3.16
CA PRO A 162 10.34 4.94 -4.01
C PRO A 162 9.86 6.16 -3.22
N GLY A 163 10.27 7.35 -3.62
CA GLY A 163 9.78 8.62 -3.12
C GLY A 163 10.84 9.55 -2.53
N VAL A 164 11.55 9.17 -1.46
CA VAL A 164 12.46 10.09 -0.74
C VAL A 164 13.74 10.38 -1.52
N ILE A 165 14.31 9.38 -2.19
CA ILE A 165 15.52 9.52 -2.99
C ILE A 165 15.23 10.39 -4.22
N GLU A 166 14.12 10.13 -4.91
CA GLU A 166 13.63 10.93 -6.02
C GLU A 166 13.36 12.37 -5.59
N ALA A 167 12.69 12.58 -4.46
CA ALA A 167 12.42 13.91 -3.90
C ALA A 167 13.71 14.69 -3.64
N ALA A 168 14.75 14.03 -3.11
CA ALA A 168 16.05 14.66 -2.89
C ALA A 168 16.74 15.06 -4.20
N LEU A 169 16.70 14.19 -5.22
CA LEU A 169 17.27 14.47 -6.54
C LEU A 169 16.51 15.62 -7.25
N LEU A 170 15.18 15.62 -7.20
CA LEU A 170 14.35 16.71 -7.73
C LEU A 170 14.66 18.03 -6.99
N ALA A 171 14.78 18.00 -5.66
CA ALA A 171 15.14 19.16 -4.86
C ALA A 171 16.56 19.67 -5.17
N ASP A 172 17.43 18.83 -5.68
CA ASP A 172 18.79 19.18 -6.13
C ASP A 172 18.85 19.57 -7.61
N GLY A 173 17.69 19.71 -8.26
CA GLY A 173 17.56 20.20 -9.64
C GLY A 173 17.78 19.13 -10.72
N VAL A 174 17.72 17.83 -10.39
CA VAL A 174 17.68 16.78 -11.41
C VAL A 174 16.33 16.84 -12.11
N ALA A 175 16.34 16.88 -13.44
CA ALA A 175 15.12 16.85 -14.23
C ALA A 175 14.39 15.49 -14.06
N ALA A 176 13.06 15.50 -14.05
CA ALA A 176 12.25 14.31 -13.86
C ALA A 176 12.61 13.15 -14.84
N ASP A 177 12.87 13.48 -16.10
CA ASP A 177 13.23 12.53 -17.13
C ASP A 177 14.65 11.94 -16.97
N ASN A 178 15.46 12.49 -16.05
CA ASN A 178 16.84 12.09 -15.82
C ASN A 178 17.07 11.50 -14.42
N LEU A 179 16.00 11.12 -13.71
CA LEU A 179 16.10 10.56 -12.35
C LEU A 179 16.76 9.20 -12.33
N TYR A 180 16.48 8.36 -13.31
CA TYR A 180 16.97 6.98 -13.35
C TYR A 180 18.10 6.78 -14.36
N PRO A 181 19.16 6.01 -14.01
CA PRO A 181 19.37 5.36 -12.70
C PRO A 181 19.58 6.38 -11.58
N LEU A 182 19.11 6.09 -10.36
CA LEU A 182 19.20 6.99 -9.21
C LEU A 182 20.67 7.24 -8.82
N ASP A 183 21.07 8.51 -8.78
CA ASP A 183 22.36 8.94 -8.20
C ASP A 183 22.26 9.01 -6.67
N LEU A 184 22.53 7.88 -6.01
CA LEU A 184 22.41 7.77 -4.57
C LEU A 184 23.38 8.69 -3.80
N ASP A 185 24.58 8.92 -4.32
CA ASP A 185 25.57 9.80 -3.67
C ASP A 185 25.09 11.23 -3.66
N ARG A 186 24.54 11.68 -4.79
CA ARG A 186 23.93 13.00 -4.92
C ARG A 186 22.70 13.16 -4.02
N ALA A 187 21.81 12.16 -4.02
CA ALA A 187 20.63 12.17 -3.17
C ALA A 187 20.98 12.24 -1.67
N PHE A 188 21.92 11.43 -1.21
CA PHE A 188 22.35 11.43 0.18
C PHE A 188 23.02 12.75 0.58
N LYS A 189 23.87 13.31 -0.28
CA LYS A 189 24.46 14.63 -0.07
C LYS A 189 23.39 15.72 0.06
N LYS A 190 22.31 15.64 -0.73
CA LYS A 190 21.18 16.56 -0.62
C LYS A 190 20.43 16.36 0.68
N LEU A 191 20.13 15.12 1.07
CA LEU A 191 19.48 14.80 2.34
C LEU A 191 20.33 15.21 3.56
N ASP A 192 21.66 15.14 3.48
CA ASP A 192 22.54 15.59 4.56
C ASP A 192 22.35 17.07 4.90
N THR A 193 21.92 17.90 3.94
CA THR A 193 21.68 19.34 4.17
C THR A 193 20.54 19.62 5.15
N ILE A 194 19.64 18.65 5.36
CA ILE A 194 18.47 18.77 6.24
C ILE A 194 18.37 17.63 7.26
N LYS A 195 19.35 16.71 7.31
CA LYS A 195 19.28 15.47 8.09
C LYS A 195 18.95 15.70 9.57
N SER A 196 19.54 16.72 10.20
CA SER A 196 19.26 17.09 11.58
C SER A 196 17.82 17.57 11.82
N ASP A 197 17.11 17.99 10.79
CA ASP A 197 15.75 18.50 10.86
C ASP A 197 14.69 17.50 10.40
N ILE A 198 15.12 16.27 10.04
CA ILE A 198 14.19 15.21 9.64
C ILE A 198 13.68 14.46 10.86
N ILE A 199 12.36 14.29 10.94
CA ILE A 199 11.70 13.30 11.79
C ILE A 199 11.16 12.20 10.87
N TRP A 200 11.69 10.99 11.03
CA TRP A 200 11.37 9.86 10.19
C TRP A 200 10.06 9.21 10.61
N TRP A 201 9.14 9.00 9.67
CA TRP A 201 7.95 8.19 9.91
C TRP A 201 8.09 6.80 9.29
N SER A 202 7.62 5.78 10.02
CA SER A 202 7.68 4.38 9.63
C SER A 202 6.34 3.80 9.15
N GLY A 203 5.25 4.53 9.38
CA GLY A 203 3.89 4.14 8.96
C GLY A 203 3.00 5.36 8.81
N GLY A 204 1.99 5.23 7.93
CA GLY A 204 1.13 6.36 7.56
C GLY A 204 0.41 7.05 8.71
N ALA A 205 0.00 6.32 9.77
CA ALA A 205 -0.61 6.91 10.95
C ALA A 205 0.36 7.84 11.70
N GLN A 206 1.64 7.46 11.77
CA GLN A 206 2.67 8.30 12.38
C GLN A 206 2.88 9.58 11.58
N SER A 207 2.92 9.51 10.23
CA SER A 207 3.08 10.71 9.40
C SER A 207 1.91 11.70 9.60
N GLN A 208 0.69 11.21 9.74
CA GLN A 208 -0.48 12.04 10.07
C GLN A 208 -0.33 12.72 11.44
N GLN A 209 0.10 11.96 12.46
CA GLN A 209 0.28 12.49 13.82
C GLN A 209 1.35 13.59 13.85
N LEU A 210 2.51 13.39 13.21
CA LEU A 210 3.60 14.37 13.17
C LEU A 210 3.15 15.69 12.54
N LEU A 211 2.34 15.63 11.47
CA LEU A 211 1.80 16.81 10.82
C LEU A 211 0.70 17.49 11.66
N ALA A 212 -0.24 16.69 12.20
CA ALA A 212 -1.34 17.21 13.01
C ALA A 212 -0.87 17.89 14.30
N SER A 213 0.13 17.31 14.98
CA SER A 213 0.72 17.88 16.21
C SER A 213 1.65 19.05 15.94
N ALA A 214 1.97 19.34 14.68
CA ALA A 214 2.97 20.31 14.26
C ALA A 214 4.40 20.02 14.77
N GLU A 215 4.69 18.80 15.21
CA GLU A 215 6.06 18.36 15.52
C GLU A 215 6.93 18.40 14.27
N ALA A 216 6.33 18.01 13.12
CA ALA A 216 6.87 18.27 11.78
C ALA A 216 5.74 18.88 10.94
N PRO A 217 5.66 20.23 10.86
CA PRO A 217 4.51 20.90 10.23
C PRO A 217 4.44 20.74 8.72
N PHE A 218 5.47 20.19 8.10
CA PHE A 218 5.50 19.84 6.66
C PHE A 218 6.40 18.64 6.40
N GLY A 219 6.26 18.05 5.22
CA GLY A 219 7.08 16.89 4.85
C GLY A 219 6.66 16.22 3.55
N SER A 220 7.31 15.11 3.28
CA SER A 220 6.94 14.15 2.23
C SER A 220 5.96 13.13 2.80
N LEU A 221 4.73 13.13 2.33
CA LEU A 221 3.66 12.26 2.81
C LEU A 221 2.94 11.58 1.63
N TRP A 222 2.31 10.46 1.91
CA TRP A 222 1.36 9.87 0.96
C TRP A 222 0.10 10.74 0.89
N ASN A 223 -0.39 11.02 -0.32
CA ASN A 223 -1.54 11.91 -0.54
C ASN A 223 -2.81 11.47 0.22
N GLY A 224 -3.07 10.17 0.37
CA GLY A 224 -4.21 9.69 1.16
C GLY A 224 -4.11 10.05 2.64
N ARG A 225 -2.90 10.24 3.19
CA ARG A 225 -2.71 10.72 4.56
C ARG A 225 -3.06 12.19 4.70
N MET A 226 -2.79 12.98 3.67
CA MET A 226 -3.23 14.38 3.58
C MET A 226 -4.75 14.49 3.48
N THR A 227 -5.40 13.60 2.70
CA THR A 227 -6.86 13.47 2.63
C THR A 227 -7.47 13.15 4.01
N ALA A 228 -6.88 12.19 4.73
CA ALA A 228 -7.35 11.82 6.07
C ALA A 228 -7.17 12.96 7.10
N LEU A 229 -6.07 13.71 7.03
CA LEU A 229 -5.84 14.90 7.85
C LEU A 229 -6.89 15.98 7.59
N ALA A 230 -7.17 16.29 6.33
CA ALA A 230 -8.20 17.26 5.97
C ALA A 230 -9.59 16.84 6.48
N LYS A 231 -9.95 15.56 6.35
CA LYS A 231 -11.19 14.99 6.89
C LYS A 231 -11.27 15.08 8.42
N SER A 232 -10.13 15.04 9.13
CA SER A 232 -10.08 15.19 10.59
C SER A 232 -10.13 16.64 11.08
N GLY A 233 -10.23 17.62 10.16
CA GLY A 233 -10.33 19.04 10.47
C GLY A 233 -8.98 19.78 10.57
N VAL A 234 -7.87 19.13 10.29
CA VAL A 234 -6.57 19.79 10.16
C VAL A 234 -6.56 20.58 8.85
N LYS A 235 -6.08 21.83 8.88
CA LYS A 235 -5.89 22.61 7.67
C LYS A 235 -4.68 22.12 6.87
N ALA A 236 -4.85 20.93 6.30
CA ALA A 236 -3.80 20.25 5.54
C ALA A 236 -3.75 20.79 4.11
N GLU A 237 -2.62 21.41 3.75
CA GLU A 237 -2.34 21.80 2.37
C GLU A 237 -1.46 20.75 1.68
N THR A 238 -1.83 20.41 0.45
CA THR A 238 -1.11 19.46 -0.42
C THR A 238 -0.60 20.17 -1.64
N SER A 239 0.71 20.10 -1.91
CA SER A 239 1.25 20.47 -3.20
C SER A 239 1.46 19.21 -4.06
N TRP A 240 0.94 19.27 -5.29
CA TRP A 240 1.07 18.24 -6.30
C TRP A 240 2.23 18.48 -7.27
N GLU A 241 2.99 19.55 -7.05
CA GLU A 241 4.14 19.89 -7.89
C GLU A 241 5.19 18.78 -7.81
N GLN A 242 5.51 18.19 -8.97
CA GLN A 242 6.41 17.06 -9.09
C GLN A 242 6.05 15.89 -8.13
N ASN A 243 4.74 15.62 -7.93
CA ASN A 243 4.32 14.51 -7.10
C ASN A 243 4.91 13.19 -7.64
N ILE A 244 5.44 12.34 -6.73
CA ILE A 244 6.12 11.11 -7.09
C ILE A 244 5.15 9.96 -6.89
N THR A 245 4.77 9.29 -7.99
CA THR A 245 3.73 8.27 -7.99
C THR A 245 4.33 6.87 -7.90
N ALA A 246 3.77 6.07 -7.01
CA ALA A 246 4.04 4.65 -6.86
C ALA A 246 2.73 3.88 -6.67
N ALA A 247 2.76 2.57 -6.81
CA ALA A 247 1.60 1.73 -6.63
C ALA A 247 1.83 0.67 -5.57
N ASP A 248 0.78 0.36 -4.84
CA ASP A 248 0.68 -0.87 -4.06
C ASP A 248 0.04 -1.99 -4.87
N SER A 249 0.30 -3.20 -4.48
CA SER A 249 -0.12 -4.41 -5.19
C SER A 249 -0.68 -5.45 -4.23
N LEU A 250 -1.75 -6.12 -4.64
CA LEU A 250 -2.24 -7.32 -3.98
C LEU A 250 -1.48 -8.53 -4.51
N VAL A 251 -0.94 -9.30 -3.58
CA VAL A 251 -0.18 -10.51 -3.84
C VAL A 251 -0.69 -11.67 -2.98
N VAL A 252 -0.38 -12.90 -3.42
CA VAL A 252 -0.64 -14.13 -2.66
C VAL A 252 0.69 -14.77 -2.33
N PRO A 253 1.07 -14.92 -1.05
CA PRO A 253 2.31 -15.58 -0.67
C PRO A 253 2.34 -17.03 -1.15
N LYS A 254 3.53 -17.52 -1.53
CA LYS A 254 3.73 -18.93 -1.91
C LYS A 254 3.37 -19.86 -0.78
N GLY A 255 2.45 -20.79 -1.02
CA GLY A 255 1.93 -21.70 0.00
C GLY A 255 0.79 -21.14 0.86
N ALA A 256 0.14 -20.07 0.44
CA ALA A 256 -1.05 -19.53 1.11
C ALA A 256 -2.14 -20.60 1.29
N PRO A 257 -2.73 -20.73 2.50
CA PRO A 257 -3.63 -21.85 2.80
C PRO A 257 -4.97 -21.78 2.04
N ASN A 258 -5.47 -20.58 1.74
CA ASN A 258 -6.81 -20.36 1.16
C ASN A 258 -6.75 -19.81 -0.28
N LEU A 259 -5.90 -20.37 -1.16
CA LEU A 259 -5.60 -19.86 -2.49
C LEU A 259 -6.85 -19.50 -3.33
N LYS A 260 -7.88 -20.36 -3.33
CA LYS A 260 -9.12 -20.11 -4.09
C LYS A 260 -9.91 -18.90 -3.55
N ALA A 261 -9.95 -18.75 -2.23
CA ALA A 261 -10.59 -17.61 -1.58
C ALA A 261 -9.78 -16.33 -1.83
N ALA A 262 -8.45 -16.42 -1.80
CA ALA A 262 -7.54 -15.32 -2.10
C ALA A 262 -7.77 -14.75 -3.52
N MET A 263 -7.88 -15.61 -4.54
CA MET A 263 -8.17 -15.16 -5.91
C MET A 263 -9.53 -14.46 -6.03
N LYS A 264 -10.57 -14.98 -5.38
CA LYS A 264 -11.89 -14.34 -5.33
C LYS A 264 -11.87 -13.01 -4.59
N PHE A 265 -11.11 -12.92 -3.49
CA PHE A 265 -10.95 -11.70 -2.73
C PHE A 265 -10.26 -10.62 -3.58
N ILE A 266 -9.18 -10.97 -4.27
CA ILE A 266 -8.49 -10.05 -5.19
C ILE A 266 -9.42 -9.60 -6.32
N ALA A 267 -10.20 -10.52 -6.92
CA ALA A 267 -11.16 -10.17 -7.95
C ALA A 267 -12.22 -9.17 -7.45
N LEU A 268 -12.71 -9.32 -6.22
CA LEU A 268 -13.62 -8.35 -5.60
C LEU A 268 -12.91 -7.03 -5.31
N ALA A 269 -11.74 -7.06 -4.66
CA ALA A 269 -10.98 -5.88 -4.27
C ALA A 269 -10.55 -5.02 -5.46
N THR A 270 -10.37 -5.64 -6.63
CA THR A 270 -10.03 -4.96 -7.89
C THR A 270 -11.25 -4.67 -8.79
N SER A 271 -12.48 -4.95 -8.32
CA SER A 271 -13.69 -4.55 -9.04
C SER A 271 -13.85 -3.03 -9.07
N ALA A 272 -14.52 -2.51 -10.09
CA ALA A 272 -14.71 -1.07 -10.25
C ALA A 272 -15.38 -0.42 -9.02
N GLU A 273 -16.40 -1.06 -8.48
CA GLU A 273 -17.16 -0.57 -7.32
C GLU A 273 -16.32 -0.58 -6.04
N ALA A 274 -15.57 -1.64 -5.78
CA ALA A 274 -14.73 -1.76 -4.59
C ALA A 274 -13.58 -0.76 -4.64
N GLN A 275 -12.97 -0.56 -5.79
CA GLN A 275 -11.92 0.41 -6.02
C GLN A 275 -12.45 1.86 -5.90
N ALA A 276 -13.62 2.16 -6.46
CA ALA A 276 -14.23 3.48 -6.34
C ALA A 276 -14.60 3.80 -4.89
N ALA A 277 -15.14 2.84 -4.13
CA ALA A 277 -15.46 3.01 -2.72
C ALA A 277 -14.19 3.29 -1.88
N PHE A 278 -13.10 2.54 -2.14
CA PHE A 278 -11.82 2.74 -1.48
C PHE A 278 -11.19 4.10 -1.82
N ALA A 279 -11.18 4.48 -3.10
CA ALA A 279 -10.63 5.75 -3.57
C ALA A 279 -11.34 6.96 -2.94
N LYS A 280 -12.67 6.92 -2.89
CA LYS A 280 -13.50 7.96 -2.25
C LYS A 280 -13.17 8.14 -0.76
N GLU A 281 -12.91 7.03 -0.07
CA GLU A 281 -12.58 7.08 1.35
C GLU A 281 -11.16 7.58 1.60
N THR A 282 -10.19 7.13 0.82
CA THR A 282 -8.76 7.34 1.08
C THR A 282 -8.13 8.49 0.31
N GLY A 283 -8.67 8.87 -0.86
CA GLY A 283 -8.03 9.78 -1.80
C GLY A 283 -6.88 9.13 -2.60
N TYR A 284 -6.67 7.81 -2.49
CA TYR A 284 -5.77 7.06 -3.39
C TYR A 284 -6.47 6.77 -4.70
N ALA A 285 -5.71 6.65 -5.79
CA ALA A 285 -6.29 6.40 -7.10
C ALA A 285 -6.58 4.91 -7.32
N PRO A 286 -7.70 4.58 -7.99
CA PRO A 286 -8.02 3.22 -8.35
C PRO A 286 -7.11 2.71 -9.46
N THR A 287 -6.81 1.42 -9.45
CA THR A 287 -6.13 0.72 -10.55
C THR A 287 -7.10 0.09 -11.55
N ASN A 288 -8.39 0.02 -11.23
CA ASN A 288 -9.42 -0.37 -12.18
C ASN A 288 -9.86 0.86 -12.98
N ILE A 289 -9.70 0.80 -14.31
CA ILE A 289 -9.93 1.93 -15.23
C ILE A 289 -11.40 2.35 -15.36
N GLU A 290 -12.33 1.52 -14.91
CA GLU A 290 -13.77 1.84 -14.92
C GLU A 290 -14.22 2.56 -13.63
N SER A 291 -13.40 2.57 -12.58
CA SER A 291 -13.80 3.10 -11.27
C SER A 291 -14.09 4.59 -11.27
N ALA A 292 -13.38 5.37 -12.10
CA ALA A 292 -13.59 6.81 -12.20
C ALA A 292 -15.04 7.17 -12.61
N LYS A 293 -15.69 6.31 -13.39
CA LYS A 293 -17.10 6.49 -13.84
C LYS A 293 -18.12 6.35 -12.71
N LEU A 294 -17.71 5.74 -11.58
CA LEU A 294 -18.53 5.47 -10.40
C LEU A 294 -18.34 6.49 -9.28
N MET A 295 -17.47 7.49 -9.49
CA MET A 295 -17.19 8.55 -8.52
C MET A 295 -17.84 9.87 -8.95
N ASP A 296 -18.13 10.72 -7.97
CA ASP A 296 -18.51 12.09 -8.30
C ASP A 296 -17.29 12.84 -8.89
N PRO A 297 -17.52 13.76 -9.85
CA PRO A 297 -16.44 14.44 -10.56
C PRO A 297 -15.51 15.28 -9.65
N GLU A 298 -16.01 15.81 -8.54
CA GLU A 298 -15.21 16.63 -7.64
C GLU A 298 -14.24 15.76 -6.84
N THR A 299 -14.68 14.61 -6.35
CA THR A 299 -13.79 13.61 -5.71
C THR A 299 -12.76 13.09 -6.72
N ALA A 300 -13.20 12.72 -7.92
CA ALA A 300 -12.30 12.20 -8.95
C ALA A 300 -11.15 13.17 -9.26
N LYS A 301 -11.41 14.46 -9.38
CA LYS A 301 -10.40 15.50 -9.64
C LYS A 301 -9.30 15.60 -8.58
N THR A 302 -9.53 15.13 -7.36
CA THR A 302 -8.56 15.21 -6.26
C THR A 302 -7.59 14.04 -6.22
N LEU A 303 -7.78 13.04 -7.06
CA LEU A 303 -6.98 11.82 -7.06
C LEU A 303 -5.66 11.98 -7.82
N PRO A 304 -4.62 11.20 -7.50
CA PRO A 304 -3.32 11.24 -8.16
C PRO A 304 -3.36 11.12 -9.68
N ASP A 305 -4.28 10.32 -10.23
CA ASP A 305 -4.45 10.12 -11.67
C ASP A 305 -4.93 11.37 -12.44
N GLN A 306 -5.40 12.39 -11.72
CA GLN A 306 -5.77 13.69 -12.28
C GLN A 306 -4.70 14.77 -12.05
N GLN A 307 -3.63 14.47 -11.29
CA GLN A 307 -2.57 15.42 -10.93
C GLN A 307 -1.31 15.21 -11.79
N THR A 308 -1.50 15.12 -13.10
CA THR A 308 -0.47 14.65 -14.04
C THR A 308 0.44 15.73 -14.63
N ALA A 309 0.17 17.02 -14.39
CA ALA A 309 0.86 18.13 -15.05
C ALA A 309 2.39 18.12 -14.87
N SER A 310 2.87 17.78 -13.65
CA SER A 310 4.29 17.66 -13.32
C SER A 310 4.58 16.32 -12.59
N GLN A 311 3.71 15.33 -12.76
CA GLN A 311 3.83 14.04 -12.09
C GLN A 311 5.08 13.29 -12.51
N VAL A 312 5.73 12.69 -11.55
CA VAL A 312 6.91 11.84 -11.72
C VAL A 312 6.52 10.40 -11.36
N ASN A 313 6.58 9.50 -12.31
CA ASN A 313 6.32 8.09 -12.04
C ASN A 313 7.61 7.42 -11.55
N ALA A 314 7.56 6.80 -10.37
CA ALA A 314 8.65 5.98 -9.90
C ALA A 314 8.85 4.77 -10.83
N ASP A 315 10.09 4.49 -11.19
CA ASP A 315 10.42 3.30 -11.98
C ASP A 315 10.43 2.06 -11.07
N MET A 316 9.26 1.42 -10.98
CA MET A 316 9.08 0.24 -10.11
C MET A 316 9.91 -0.95 -10.57
N ALA A 317 10.24 -1.05 -11.86
CA ALA A 317 11.12 -2.11 -12.38
C ALA A 317 12.57 -1.87 -11.95
N TYR A 318 13.06 -0.63 -12.07
CA TYR A 318 14.36 -0.23 -11.56
C TYR A 318 14.47 -0.49 -10.03
N TRP A 319 13.46 -0.10 -9.27
CA TRP A 319 13.42 -0.33 -7.83
C TRP A 319 13.45 -1.83 -7.51
N ALA A 320 12.64 -2.65 -8.18
CA ALA A 320 12.62 -4.10 -7.97
C ALA A 320 13.99 -4.75 -8.22
N ASP A 321 14.72 -4.31 -9.24
CA ASP A 321 16.02 -4.85 -9.60
C ASP A 321 17.16 -4.36 -8.68
N ASN A 322 16.99 -3.22 -8.03
CA ASN A 322 18.03 -2.57 -7.23
C ASN A 322 17.66 -2.46 -5.74
N ARG A 323 16.50 -2.96 -5.30
CA ARG A 323 15.93 -2.77 -3.96
C ARG A 323 16.93 -3.09 -2.85
N ASP A 324 17.59 -4.24 -2.92
CA ASP A 324 18.52 -4.70 -1.88
C ASP A 324 19.77 -3.81 -1.82
N ALA A 325 20.34 -3.47 -2.98
CA ALA A 325 21.53 -2.61 -3.06
C ALA A 325 21.23 -1.17 -2.62
N ILE A 326 20.08 -0.63 -2.99
CA ILE A 326 19.64 0.69 -2.52
C ILE A 326 19.38 0.64 -1.01
N GLY A 327 18.72 -0.41 -0.52
CA GLY A 327 18.43 -0.61 0.90
C GLY A 327 19.69 -0.66 1.75
N GLU A 328 20.70 -1.43 1.34
CA GLU A 328 22.00 -1.49 2.04
C GLU A 328 22.62 -0.10 2.18
N ARG A 329 22.68 0.66 1.09
CA ARG A 329 23.24 2.02 1.08
C ARG A 329 22.40 3.00 1.88
N TRP A 330 21.07 2.90 1.80
CA TRP A 330 20.12 3.75 2.52
C TRP A 330 20.27 3.61 4.02
N TYR A 331 20.25 2.37 4.54
CA TYR A 331 20.37 2.14 5.98
C TYR A 331 21.76 2.43 6.51
N ALA A 332 22.81 2.17 5.73
CA ALA A 332 24.17 2.57 6.08
C ALA A 332 24.33 4.11 6.18
N TRP A 333 23.65 4.87 5.31
CA TRP A 333 23.62 6.33 5.37
C TRP A 333 22.78 6.84 6.55
N GLN A 334 21.61 6.26 6.81
CA GLN A 334 20.78 6.67 7.97
C GLN A 334 21.47 6.45 9.31
N ALA A 335 22.30 5.44 9.44
CA ALA A 335 23.03 5.09 10.68
C ALA A 335 24.18 6.04 11.03
N LYS A 336 24.64 6.87 10.11
CA LYS A 336 25.67 7.91 10.32
C LYS A 336 25.07 9.16 10.95
#